data_9bfdc13dc0f3cbe53f596f71ece4c09f
#
_entry.id   9bfdc13dc0f3cbe53f596f71ece4c09f
#
_cell.length_a   1.000
_cell.length_b   1.000
_cell.length_c   1.000
_cell.angle_alpha   90.00
_cell.angle_beta   90.00
_cell.angle_gamma   90.00
#
_symmetry.space_group_name_H-M   'P 1'
#
loop_
_entity.id
_entity.type
_entity.pdbx_description
1 polymer ?
#
loop_
_entity_poly.entity_id
_entity_poly.type
_entity_poly.pdbx_seq_one_letter_code
_entity_poly.pdbx_strand_id
1 'polypeptide(L)'
;MAVLVVSRGGGGAGAAGWAARLRAAAPGVEVRAWGGAPGEARPPLEDVVHAVVWRPPPGLLARESLPALRGVQSFGAGVDHVGALPAGVPLARIVDPAMSQRMASFVVCNALNHIRCTEDYRSAQREGRWAGHLAAERERDVGDVFAGVMGTGEMGGAAAEMLRAVGFRVRTWSRTRRRGPPAGCEAFVGREELREFLGGSDILVNLLPLTPETSGLVNADFLAHLPPGAFFINVARGGHVVDEDLLGALDSGRLGGALLDVFHEEPLPEVHPFWGHERVLVAPHVAAVTSTETALAQIVDNMRRTLEGRPMLNLVDVAAGY
;
A
#
# COMPACT_ATOMS: atom_id res chain seq x y z
N MET A 1 -30.83 -14.44 -2.88
CA MET A 1 -29.67 -13.52 -3.14
C MET A 1 -28.78 -13.53 -1.91
N ALA A 2 -27.53 -13.92 -2.07
CA ALA A 2 -26.57 -14.03 -0.98
C ALA A 2 -25.36 -13.13 -1.20
N VAL A 3 -24.64 -12.85 -0.12
CA VAL A 3 -23.35 -12.17 -0.08
C VAL A 3 -22.27 -13.18 0.29
N LEU A 4 -21.19 -13.21 -0.46
CA LEU A 4 -20.03 -14.06 -0.19
C LEU A 4 -18.90 -13.24 0.43
N VAL A 5 -18.33 -13.74 1.52
CA VAL A 5 -17.14 -13.19 2.16
C VAL A 5 -15.99 -14.16 1.96
N VAL A 6 -14.94 -13.71 1.29
CA VAL A 6 -13.72 -14.50 1.05
C VAL A 6 -12.51 -13.76 1.60
N SER A 7 -11.74 -14.41 2.47
CA SER A 7 -10.51 -13.83 3.01
C SER A 7 -9.44 -14.90 3.20
N ARG A 8 -8.37 -14.82 2.39
CA ARG A 8 -7.21 -15.72 2.47
C ARG A 8 -6.01 -14.97 3.04
N GLY A 9 -5.41 -15.54 4.09
CA GLY A 9 -4.11 -15.08 4.60
C GLY A 9 -4.05 -13.64 5.12
N GLY A 10 -5.18 -13.03 5.49
CA GLY A 10 -5.22 -11.69 6.05
C GLY A 10 -5.20 -11.71 7.58
N GLY A 11 -4.40 -10.85 8.21
CA GLY A 11 -4.49 -10.58 9.64
C GLY A 11 -5.88 -10.04 9.99
N GLY A 12 -6.49 -10.55 11.07
CA GLY A 12 -7.82 -10.12 11.54
C GLY A 12 -8.81 -11.27 11.66
N ALA A 13 -10.10 -10.93 11.63
CA ALA A 13 -11.18 -11.86 11.95
C ALA A 13 -11.40 -13.01 10.92
N GLY A 14 -10.67 -13.07 9.83
CA GLY A 14 -10.87 -14.04 8.75
C GLY A 14 -12.25 -13.92 8.09
N ALA A 15 -12.56 -14.81 7.13
CA ALA A 15 -13.85 -14.78 6.43
C ALA A 15 -15.04 -14.98 7.36
N ALA A 16 -14.93 -15.92 8.31
CA ALA A 16 -16.00 -16.22 9.27
C ALA A 16 -16.30 -15.06 10.22
N GLY A 17 -15.25 -14.40 10.75
CA GLY A 17 -15.42 -13.24 11.64
C GLY A 17 -16.02 -12.03 10.91
N TRP A 18 -15.61 -11.77 9.68
CA TRP A 18 -16.22 -10.72 8.87
C TRP A 18 -17.67 -11.02 8.52
N ALA A 19 -17.98 -12.27 8.14
CA ALA A 19 -19.36 -12.67 7.89
C ALA A 19 -20.26 -12.50 9.13
N ALA A 20 -19.76 -12.83 10.32
CA ALA A 20 -20.49 -12.60 11.57
C ALA A 20 -20.79 -11.11 11.80
N ARG A 21 -19.82 -10.22 11.59
CA ARG A 21 -20.00 -8.76 11.69
C ARG A 21 -21.01 -8.24 10.66
N LEU A 22 -20.93 -8.70 9.41
CA LEU A 22 -21.87 -8.31 8.35
C LEU A 22 -23.29 -8.78 8.64
N ARG A 23 -23.49 -10.00 9.17
CA ARG A 23 -24.81 -10.49 9.59
C ARG A 23 -25.39 -9.64 10.71
N ALA A 24 -24.57 -9.24 11.69
CA ALA A 24 -25.01 -8.37 12.78
C ALA A 24 -25.38 -6.96 12.29
N ALA A 25 -24.64 -6.41 11.33
CA ALA A 25 -24.84 -5.06 10.79
C ALA A 25 -25.94 -4.98 9.71
N ALA A 26 -26.32 -6.12 9.11
CA ALA A 26 -27.36 -6.22 8.09
C ALA A 26 -28.28 -7.43 8.34
N PRO A 27 -29.13 -7.39 9.38
CA PRO A 27 -30.08 -8.47 9.64
C PRO A 27 -30.99 -8.72 8.42
N GLY A 28 -31.21 -10.02 8.10
CA GLY A 28 -32.02 -10.45 6.96
C GLY A 28 -31.26 -10.62 5.64
N VAL A 29 -29.97 -10.27 5.59
CA VAL A 29 -29.10 -10.60 4.44
C VAL A 29 -28.39 -11.93 4.69
N GLU A 30 -28.51 -12.85 3.74
CA GLU A 30 -27.75 -14.09 3.78
C GLU A 30 -26.29 -13.83 3.47
N VAL A 31 -25.40 -14.07 4.44
CA VAL A 31 -23.95 -13.89 4.30
C VAL A 31 -23.25 -15.24 4.47
N ARG A 32 -22.55 -15.68 3.45
CA ARG A 32 -21.75 -16.91 3.42
C ARG A 32 -20.29 -16.57 3.58
N ALA A 33 -19.57 -17.34 4.40
CA ALA A 33 -18.12 -17.22 4.58
C ALA A 33 -17.40 -18.37 3.90
N TRP A 34 -16.25 -18.06 3.28
CA TRP A 34 -15.36 -19.08 2.76
C TRP A 34 -13.89 -18.59 2.89
N GLY A 35 -13.05 -19.41 3.56
CA GLY A 35 -11.62 -19.09 3.72
C GLY A 35 -10.82 -19.26 2.44
N GLY A 36 -11.33 -20.05 1.48
CA GLY A 36 -10.66 -20.31 0.22
C GLY A 36 -9.44 -21.21 0.32
N ALA A 37 -9.29 -21.93 1.45
CA ALA A 37 -8.19 -22.87 1.64
C ALA A 37 -8.37 -24.12 0.74
N PRO A 38 -7.27 -24.76 0.30
CA PRO A 38 -7.35 -26.02 -0.40
C PRO A 38 -8.08 -27.08 0.45
N GLY A 39 -9.08 -27.75 -0.16
CA GLY A 39 -9.89 -28.76 0.54
C GLY A 39 -11.03 -28.23 1.41
N GLU A 40 -11.15 -26.92 1.61
CA GLU A 40 -12.29 -26.34 2.30
C GLU A 40 -13.55 -26.42 1.45
N ALA A 41 -14.66 -26.89 2.07
CA ALA A 41 -15.94 -27.01 1.37
C ALA A 41 -16.43 -25.63 0.89
N ARG A 42 -16.71 -25.53 -0.41
CA ARG A 42 -17.24 -24.32 -1.02
C ARG A 42 -18.72 -24.19 -0.70
N PRO A 43 -19.19 -23.02 -0.21
CA PRO A 43 -20.63 -22.79 -0.04
C PRO A 43 -21.33 -22.72 -1.41
N PRO A 44 -22.68 -22.83 -1.48
CA PRO A 44 -23.43 -22.55 -2.69
C PRO A 44 -23.14 -21.15 -3.23
N LEU A 45 -22.95 -21.01 -4.53
CA LEU A 45 -22.50 -19.76 -5.17
C LEU A 45 -23.47 -19.20 -6.22
N GLU A 46 -24.47 -19.96 -6.62
CA GLU A 46 -25.32 -19.67 -7.79
C GLU A 46 -26.16 -18.39 -7.64
N ASP A 47 -26.51 -18.06 -6.39
CA ASP A 47 -27.34 -16.89 -6.05
C ASP A 47 -26.55 -15.76 -5.36
N VAL A 48 -25.21 -15.83 -5.36
CA VAL A 48 -24.35 -14.79 -4.82
C VAL A 48 -24.35 -13.57 -5.75
N VAL A 49 -24.82 -12.44 -5.24
CA VAL A 49 -24.89 -11.19 -6.01
C VAL A 49 -23.82 -10.18 -5.62
N HIS A 50 -23.22 -10.30 -4.45
CA HIS A 50 -22.15 -9.42 -3.96
C HIS A 50 -21.05 -10.23 -3.30
N ALA A 51 -19.79 -9.92 -3.61
CA ALA A 51 -18.63 -10.56 -3.01
C ALA A 51 -17.75 -9.54 -2.29
N VAL A 52 -17.41 -9.82 -1.03
CA VAL A 52 -16.44 -9.06 -0.24
C VAL A 52 -15.17 -9.88 -0.15
N VAL A 53 -14.05 -9.36 -0.66
CA VAL A 53 -12.89 -10.21 -0.95
C VAL A 53 -11.57 -9.65 -0.45
N TRP A 54 -10.71 -10.57 0.03
CA TRP A 54 -9.29 -10.38 0.25
C TRP A 54 -8.53 -11.59 -0.30
N ARG A 55 -7.68 -11.37 -1.31
CA ARG A 55 -6.91 -12.44 -2.00
C ARG A 55 -7.80 -13.64 -2.40
N PRO A 56 -8.87 -13.43 -3.18
CA PRO A 56 -9.75 -14.53 -3.58
C PRO A 56 -8.97 -15.57 -4.41
N PRO A 57 -9.38 -16.86 -4.39
CA PRO A 57 -8.79 -17.85 -5.28
C PRO A 57 -8.94 -17.44 -6.76
N PRO A 58 -7.94 -17.72 -7.62
CA PRO A 58 -8.05 -17.47 -9.05
C PRO A 58 -9.32 -18.07 -9.65
N GLY A 59 -10.00 -17.32 -10.51
CA GLY A 59 -11.23 -17.76 -11.19
C GLY A 59 -12.50 -17.76 -10.33
N LEU A 60 -12.42 -17.47 -9.02
CA LEU A 60 -13.62 -17.41 -8.17
C LEU A 60 -14.62 -16.37 -8.66
N LEU A 61 -14.15 -15.20 -9.07
CA LEU A 61 -15.02 -14.09 -9.47
C LEU A 61 -15.49 -14.17 -10.92
N ALA A 62 -15.12 -15.22 -11.66
CA ALA A 62 -15.59 -15.44 -13.02
C ALA A 62 -17.11 -15.77 -13.08
N ARG A 63 -17.74 -15.51 -14.23
CA ARG A 63 -19.17 -15.77 -14.43
C ARG A 63 -19.56 -17.23 -14.23
N GLU A 64 -18.67 -18.15 -14.56
CA GLU A 64 -18.88 -19.58 -14.40
C GLU A 64 -18.97 -19.98 -12.93
N SER A 65 -18.26 -19.28 -12.05
CA SER A 65 -18.26 -19.53 -10.59
C SER A 65 -19.35 -18.75 -9.87
N LEU A 66 -19.61 -17.50 -10.29
CA LEU A 66 -20.58 -16.59 -9.67
C LEU A 66 -21.51 -15.99 -10.74
N PRO A 67 -22.47 -16.78 -11.27
CA PRO A 67 -23.30 -16.33 -12.40
C PRO A 67 -24.19 -15.12 -12.08
N ALA A 68 -24.58 -14.95 -10.83
CA ALA A 68 -25.45 -13.85 -10.38
C ALA A 68 -24.68 -12.62 -9.87
N LEU A 69 -23.32 -12.61 -9.93
CA LEU A 69 -22.48 -11.53 -9.37
C LEU A 69 -22.78 -10.18 -10.01
N ARG A 70 -23.05 -9.17 -9.17
CA ARG A 70 -23.39 -7.79 -9.57
C ARG A 70 -22.42 -6.74 -9.00
N GLY A 71 -21.63 -7.09 -7.97
CA GLY A 71 -20.65 -6.18 -7.37
C GLY A 71 -19.62 -6.90 -6.54
N VAL A 72 -18.41 -6.32 -6.51
CA VAL A 72 -17.28 -6.81 -5.71
C VAL A 72 -16.75 -5.68 -4.84
N GLN A 73 -16.49 -5.97 -3.57
CA GLN A 73 -15.91 -5.07 -2.60
C GLN A 73 -14.57 -5.64 -2.09
N SER A 74 -13.48 -4.88 -2.26
CA SER A 74 -12.21 -5.19 -1.58
C SER A 74 -12.29 -4.84 -0.09
N PHE A 75 -11.66 -5.63 0.78
CA PHE A 75 -11.48 -5.29 2.20
C PHE A 75 -10.47 -4.18 2.44
N GLY A 76 -9.65 -3.84 1.46
CA GLY A 76 -8.60 -2.83 1.57
C GLY A 76 -8.74 -1.70 0.56
N ALA A 77 -7.77 -0.78 0.61
CA ALA A 77 -7.64 0.29 -0.37
C ALA A 77 -6.99 -0.18 -1.68
N GLY A 78 -6.09 -1.16 -1.62
CA GLY A 78 -5.50 -1.82 -2.78
C GLY A 78 -6.43 -2.88 -3.36
N VAL A 79 -6.38 -3.07 -4.68
CA VAL A 79 -7.25 -4.01 -5.42
C VAL A 79 -6.49 -4.97 -6.34
N ASP A 80 -5.18 -4.85 -6.37
CA ASP A 80 -4.26 -5.69 -7.16
C ASP A 80 -4.43 -7.20 -6.92
N HIS A 81 -4.92 -7.58 -5.73
CA HIS A 81 -5.17 -8.97 -5.30
C HIS A 81 -6.53 -9.52 -5.76
N VAL A 82 -7.40 -8.70 -6.35
CA VAL A 82 -8.78 -9.12 -6.70
C VAL A 82 -8.81 -9.96 -7.99
N GLY A 83 -7.91 -9.66 -8.92
CA GLY A 83 -7.87 -10.34 -10.21
C GLY A 83 -8.92 -9.83 -11.20
N ALA A 84 -9.09 -10.57 -12.29
CA ALA A 84 -10.02 -10.19 -13.37
C ALA A 84 -11.48 -10.36 -12.95
N LEU A 85 -12.32 -9.40 -13.36
CA LEU A 85 -13.76 -9.41 -13.14
C LEU A 85 -14.53 -9.60 -14.44
N PRO A 86 -15.74 -10.15 -14.39
CA PRO A 86 -16.63 -10.19 -15.55
C PRO A 86 -16.98 -8.77 -16.01
N ALA A 87 -17.15 -8.61 -17.31
CA ALA A 87 -17.56 -7.32 -17.88
C ALA A 87 -18.84 -6.80 -17.21
N GLY A 88 -18.83 -5.52 -16.86
CA GLY A 88 -19.93 -4.83 -16.20
C GLY A 88 -20.11 -5.09 -14.70
N VAL A 89 -19.25 -5.88 -14.06
CA VAL A 89 -19.25 -6.05 -12.60
C VAL A 89 -18.36 -4.98 -11.98
N PRO A 90 -18.92 -4.02 -11.20
CA PRO A 90 -18.14 -2.99 -10.56
C PRO A 90 -17.30 -3.54 -9.39
N LEU A 91 -16.12 -2.94 -9.19
CA LEU A 91 -15.25 -3.16 -8.05
C LEU A 91 -15.21 -1.89 -7.20
N ALA A 92 -15.41 -2.03 -5.90
CA ALA A 92 -15.23 -0.97 -4.93
C ALA A 92 -14.07 -1.29 -3.97
N ARG A 93 -13.47 -0.24 -3.43
CA ARG A 93 -12.38 -0.33 -2.45
C ARG A 93 -12.75 0.41 -1.16
N ILE A 94 -11.96 0.22 -0.11
CA ILE A 94 -12.09 1.04 1.11
C ILE A 94 -11.37 2.37 0.89
N VAL A 95 -12.05 3.45 1.25
CA VAL A 95 -11.49 4.79 1.38
C VAL A 95 -11.68 5.23 2.82
N ASP A 96 -10.58 5.31 3.56
CA ASP A 96 -10.58 5.66 4.97
C ASP A 96 -9.60 6.82 5.23
N PRO A 97 -10.11 8.03 5.55
CA PRO A 97 -9.26 9.17 5.89
C PRO A 97 -8.29 8.88 7.03
N ALA A 98 -8.71 8.09 8.04
CA ALA A 98 -7.83 7.68 9.14
C ALA A 98 -6.67 6.81 8.67
N MET A 99 -6.88 5.97 7.64
CA MET A 99 -5.82 5.17 7.02
C MET A 99 -4.80 6.06 6.29
N SER A 100 -5.25 7.11 5.59
CA SER A 100 -4.36 8.09 4.96
C SER A 100 -3.51 8.83 5.98
N GLN A 101 -4.08 9.18 7.15
CA GLN A 101 -3.34 9.79 8.26
C GLN A 101 -2.31 8.83 8.89
N ARG A 102 -2.66 7.56 9.06
CA ARG A 102 -1.72 6.53 9.54
C ARG A 102 -0.55 6.35 8.59
N MET A 103 -0.84 6.22 7.28
CA MET A 103 0.20 6.16 6.24
C MET A 103 1.12 7.37 6.28
N ALA A 104 0.55 8.57 6.31
CA ALA A 104 1.31 9.82 6.36
C ALA A 104 2.20 9.90 7.61
N SER A 105 1.65 9.57 8.79
CA SER A 105 2.42 9.57 10.04
C SER A 105 3.54 8.52 10.05
N PHE A 106 3.30 7.34 9.48
CA PHE A 106 4.31 6.30 9.34
C PHE A 106 5.46 6.75 8.44
N VAL A 107 5.16 7.34 7.28
CA VAL A 107 6.15 7.89 6.35
C VAL A 107 6.96 9.00 7.02
N VAL A 108 6.31 9.98 7.65
CA VAL A 108 7.00 11.10 8.33
C VAL A 108 7.88 10.62 9.47
N CYS A 109 7.40 9.68 10.30
CA CYS A 109 8.19 9.11 11.39
C CYS A 109 9.49 8.52 10.87
N ASN A 110 9.43 7.72 9.81
CA ASN A 110 10.61 7.06 9.27
C ASN A 110 11.53 7.99 8.47
N ALA A 111 10.98 9.00 7.80
CA ALA A 111 11.77 10.07 7.18
C ALA A 111 12.58 10.85 8.24
N LEU A 112 11.94 11.22 9.36
CA LEU A 112 12.62 11.88 10.48
C LEU A 112 13.64 10.96 11.15
N ASN A 113 13.33 9.70 11.39
CA ASN A 113 14.27 8.72 11.96
C ASN A 113 15.55 8.61 11.12
N HIS A 114 15.41 8.62 9.79
CA HIS A 114 16.56 8.55 8.90
C HIS A 114 17.45 9.81 9.01
N ILE A 115 16.88 11.01 8.83
CA ILE A 115 17.67 12.25 8.85
C ILE A 115 18.24 12.61 10.25
N ARG A 116 17.64 12.04 11.31
CA ARG A 116 18.09 12.19 12.71
C ARG A 116 18.96 11.04 13.18
N CYS A 117 19.39 10.13 12.29
CA CYS A 117 20.27 9.00 12.59
C CYS A 117 19.78 8.12 13.75
N THR A 118 18.45 7.95 13.94
CA THR A 118 17.87 7.28 15.11
C THR A 118 18.33 5.82 15.22
N GLU A 119 18.42 5.09 14.10
CA GLU A 119 18.87 3.69 14.11
C GLU A 119 20.37 3.57 14.42
N ASP A 120 21.19 4.51 13.96
CA ASP A 120 22.60 4.56 14.31
C ASP A 120 22.80 4.79 15.82
N TYR A 121 21.98 5.68 16.43
CA TYR A 121 22.00 5.87 17.89
C TYR A 121 21.55 4.63 18.65
N ARG A 122 20.52 3.92 18.15
CA ARG A 122 20.09 2.64 18.73
C ARG A 122 21.18 1.56 18.65
N SER A 123 21.90 1.50 17.53
CA SER A 123 23.02 0.58 17.38
C SER A 123 24.15 0.93 18.36
N ALA A 124 24.55 2.19 18.40
CA ALA A 124 25.55 2.66 19.33
C ALA A 124 25.17 2.42 20.80
N GLN A 125 23.88 2.59 21.15
CA GLN A 125 23.37 2.29 22.49
C GLN A 125 23.53 0.82 22.86
N ARG A 126 23.24 -0.11 21.93
CA ARG A 126 23.43 -1.55 22.17
C ARG A 126 24.89 -1.93 22.41
N GLU A 127 25.82 -1.18 21.83
CA GLU A 127 27.26 -1.34 21.99
C GLU A 127 27.83 -0.57 23.19
N GLY A 128 27.01 0.19 23.93
CA GLY A 128 27.48 1.06 25.03
C GLY A 128 28.33 2.22 24.54
N ARG A 129 28.18 2.65 23.29
CA ARG A 129 29.04 3.67 22.64
C ARG A 129 28.31 5.02 22.56
N TRP A 130 29.00 6.07 23.06
CA TRP A 130 28.52 7.45 22.94
C TRP A 130 28.85 8.02 21.55
N ALA A 131 27.83 8.08 20.66
CA ALA A 131 28.00 8.42 19.25
C ALA A 131 27.57 9.86 18.90
N GLY A 132 27.90 10.83 19.73
CA GLY A 132 27.54 12.25 19.55
C GLY A 132 28.07 12.89 18.27
N HIS A 133 29.12 12.35 17.65
CA HIS A 133 29.67 12.81 16.36
C HIS A 133 28.69 12.67 15.20
N LEU A 134 27.75 11.70 15.25
CA LEU A 134 26.76 11.49 14.18
C LEU A 134 25.90 12.73 13.94
N ALA A 135 25.58 13.49 14.98
CA ALA A 135 24.82 14.72 14.86
C ALA A 135 25.51 15.76 13.97
N ALA A 136 26.83 15.87 14.09
CA ALA A 136 27.62 16.83 13.32
C ALA A 136 27.92 16.36 11.89
N GLU A 137 28.00 15.05 11.67
CA GLU A 137 28.47 14.48 10.39
C GLU A 137 27.31 14.06 9.45
N ARG A 138 26.17 13.67 10.01
CA ARG A 138 25.12 12.99 9.25
C ARG A 138 23.72 13.58 9.41
N GLU A 139 23.43 14.27 10.52
CA GLU A 139 22.12 14.90 10.69
C GLU A 139 21.95 16.03 9.67
N ARG A 140 20.72 16.13 9.15
CA ARG A 140 20.35 17.19 8.21
C ARG A 140 19.15 17.97 8.76
N ASP A 141 19.13 19.27 8.49
CA ASP A 141 17.94 20.08 8.76
C ASP A 141 16.80 19.68 7.81
N VAL A 142 15.59 19.58 8.35
CA VAL A 142 14.41 19.14 7.59
C VAL A 142 14.20 20.01 6.35
N GLY A 143 14.45 21.34 6.46
CA GLY A 143 14.29 22.32 5.38
C GLY A 143 15.28 22.16 4.21
N ASP A 144 16.36 21.38 4.41
CA ASP A 144 17.38 21.11 3.39
C ASP A 144 17.18 19.75 2.70
N VAL A 145 16.15 19.00 3.11
CA VAL A 145 15.88 17.66 2.60
C VAL A 145 14.68 17.68 1.66
N PHE A 146 14.87 17.16 0.45
CA PHE A 146 13.79 16.93 -0.49
C PHE A 146 13.18 15.53 -0.31
N ALA A 147 11.90 15.50 0.05
CA ALA A 147 11.11 14.27 0.08
C ALA A 147 10.31 14.14 -1.21
N GLY A 148 10.64 13.15 -2.04
CA GLY A 148 9.92 12.79 -3.25
C GLY A 148 8.82 11.76 -2.93
N VAL A 149 7.57 12.05 -3.29
CA VAL A 149 6.43 11.15 -3.11
C VAL A 149 5.92 10.70 -4.48
N MET A 150 6.01 9.40 -4.75
CA MET A 150 5.48 8.78 -5.96
C MET A 150 4.03 8.36 -5.73
N GLY A 151 3.11 8.92 -6.52
CA GLY A 151 1.67 8.73 -6.38
C GLY A 151 1.00 9.83 -5.56
N THR A 152 0.07 10.56 -6.21
CA THR A 152 -0.67 11.69 -5.62
C THR A 152 -2.13 11.36 -5.34
N GLY A 153 -2.42 10.08 -5.05
CA GLY A 153 -3.73 9.61 -4.58
C GLY A 153 -4.02 10.06 -3.14
N GLU A 154 -5.06 9.49 -2.52
CA GLU A 154 -5.47 9.83 -1.14
C GLU A 154 -4.29 9.70 -0.14
N MET A 155 -3.58 8.57 -0.16
CA MET A 155 -2.48 8.32 0.78
C MET A 155 -1.24 9.15 0.46
N GLY A 156 -0.87 9.25 -0.84
CA GLY A 156 0.31 10.02 -1.23
C GLY A 156 0.13 11.51 -1.06
N GLY A 157 -1.08 12.04 -1.30
CA GLY A 157 -1.43 13.41 -0.98
C GLY A 157 -1.30 13.72 0.49
N ALA A 158 -1.88 12.88 1.36
CA ALA A 158 -1.77 13.03 2.81
C ALA A 158 -0.32 12.94 3.31
N ALA A 159 0.49 12.02 2.75
CA ALA A 159 1.91 11.91 3.08
C ALA A 159 2.69 13.16 2.68
N ALA A 160 2.47 13.67 1.45
CA ALA A 160 3.10 14.89 0.97
C ALA A 160 2.73 16.12 1.81
N GLU A 161 1.47 16.28 2.18
CA GLU A 161 0.99 17.36 3.04
C GLU A 161 1.64 17.30 4.43
N MET A 162 1.70 16.11 5.05
CA MET A 162 2.27 15.93 6.38
C MET A 162 3.79 16.13 6.37
N LEU A 163 4.52 15.62 5.38
CA LEU A 163 5.95 15.88 5.19
C LEU A 163 6.23 17.39 5.09
N ARG A 164 5.43 18.10 4.29
CA ARG A 164 5.56 19.56 4.15
C ARG A 164 5.25 20.28 5.46
N ALA A 165 4.21 19.86 6.20
CA ALA A 165 3.84 20.46 7.48
C ALA A 165 4.93 20.33 8.55
N VAL A 166 5.75 19.28 8.48
CA VAL A 166 6.92 19.07 9.35
C VAL A 166 8.14 19.88 8.91
N GLY A 167 8.13 20.41 7.66
CA GLY A 167 9.19 21.29 7.16
C GLY A 167 10.02 20.74 6.01
N PHE A 168 9.78 19.51 5.53
CA PHE A 168 10.46 18.98 4.34
C PHE A 168 10.12 19.80 3.08
N ARG A 169 11.06 19.90 2.17
CA ARG A 169 10.81 20.32 0.79
C ARG A 169 10.21 19.13 0.04
N VAL A 170 8.97 19.26 -0.43
CA VAL A 170 8.26 18.10 -0.99
C VAL A 170 8.14 18.19 -2.50
N ARG A 171 8.54 17.10 -3.16
CA ARG A 171 8.32 16.84 -4.59
C ARG A 171 7.30 15.71 -4.72
N THR A 172 6.46 15.79 -5.74
CA THR A 172 5.48 14.75 -6.03
C THR A 172 5.61 14.29 -7.47
N TRP A 173 5.47 13.00 -7.72
CA TRP A 173 5.42 12.46 -9.07
C TRP A 173 4.16 11.62 -9.27
N SER A 174 3.52 11.77 -10.43
CA SER A 174 2.40 10.95 -10.86
C SER A 174 2.46 10.69 -12.37
N ARG A 175 1.92 9.55 -12.80
CA ARG A 175 1.85 9.19 -14.22
C ARG A 175 1.02 10.19 -15.05
N THR A 176 -0.06 10.71 -14.46
CA THR A 176 -1.00 11.62 -15.12
C THR A 176 -1.39 12.75 -14.18
N ARG A 177 -1.80 13.88 -14.74
CA ARG A 177 -2.23 15.07 -14.00
C ARG A 177 -3.68 14.99 -13.50
N ARG A 178 -4.18 13.81 -13.11
CA ARG A 178 -5.59 13.64 -12.68
C ARG A 178 -5.94 14.43 -11.41
N ARG A 179 -4.98 14.58 -10.49
CA ARG A 179 -5.08 15.47 -9.31
C ARG A 179 -3.88 16.39 -9.32
N GLY A 180 -4.10 17.66 -9.01
CA GLY A 180 -3.01 18.60 -8.76
C GLY A 180 -2.20 18.16 -7.55
N PRO A 181 -0.92 18.58 -7.44
CA PRO A 181 -0.13 18.32 -6.24
C PRO A 181 -0.76 19.05 -5.05
N PRO A 182 -0.52 18.59 -3.81
CA PRO A 182 -0.81 19.39 -2.63
C PRO A 182 -0.14 20.76 -2.70
N ALA A 183 -0.80 21.77 -2.15
CA ALA A 183 -0.29 23.14 -2.20
C ALA A 183 1.13 23.23 -1.62
N GLY A 184 2.01 23.91 -2.32
CA GLY A 184 3.41 24.09 -1.90
C GLY A 184 4.33 22.90 -2.16
N CYS A 185 3.89 21.89 -2.92
CA CYS A 185 4.72 20.82 -3.43
C CYS A 185 5.13 21.09 -4.89
N GLU A 186 6.37 20.74 -5.24
CA GLU A 186 6.84 20.72 -6.63
C GLU A 186 6.28 19.48 -7.33
N ALA A 187 5.66 19.64 -8.50
CA ALA A 187 4.98 18.55 -9.20
C ALA A 187 5.68 18.12 -10.47
N PHE A 188 5.85 16.82 -10.61
CA PHE A 188 6.39 16.15 -11.79
C PHE A 188 5.36 15.17 -12.35
N VAL A 189 5.25 15.08 -13.68
CA VAL A 189 4.22 14.28 -14.34
C VAL A 189 4.80 13.53 -15.54
N GLY A 190 4.43 12.26 -15.67
CA GLY A 190 4.82 11.47 -16.82
C GLY A 190 6.24 10.90 -16.74
N ARG A 191 6.60 10.12 -17.75
CA ARG A 191 7.92 9.46 -17.81
C ARG A 191 9.06 10.45 -18.04
N GLU A 192 8.77 11.50 -18.75
CA GLU A 192 9.75 12.50 -19.16
C GLU A 192 10.33 13.25 -17.96
N GLU A 193 9.50 13.52 -16.96
CA GLU A 193 9.91 14.25 -15.75
C GLU A 193 10.38 13.32 -14.62
N LEU A 194 10.27 12.00 -14.79
CA LEU A 194 10.63 11.03 -13.75
C LEU A 194 12.11 11.14 -13.33
N ARG A 195 13.02 11.27 -14.29
CA ARG A 195 14.46 11.36 -14.02
C ARG A 195 14.80 12.61 -13.21
N GLU A 196 14.23 13.77 -13.56
CA GLU A 196 14.40 15.02 -12.84
C GLU A 196 13.83 14.93 -11.42
N PHE A 197 12.65 14.34 -11.26
CA PHE A 197 12.04 14.07 -9.97
C PHE A 197 12.96 13.23 -9.09
N LEU A 198 13.48 12.10 -9.60
CA LEU A 198 14.37 11.20 -8.85
C LEU A 198 15.67 11.89 -8.47
N GLY A 199 16.31 12.62 -9.40
CA GLY A 199 17.60 13.27 -9.19
C GLY A 199 17.61 14.32 -8.08
N GLY A 200 16.45 14.83 -7.68
CA GLY A 200 16.31 15.76 -6.58
C GLY A 200 15.59 15.23 -5.36
N SER A 201 15.46 13.91 -5.20
CA SER A 201 14.75 13.30 -4.07
C SER A 201 15.76 12.64 -3.12
N ASP A 202 16.06 13.29 -1.99
CA ASP A 202 16.91 12.74 -0.93
C ASP A 202 16.23 11.57 -0.20
N ILE A 203 14.92 11.67 -0.03
CA ILE A 203 14.05 10.60 0.47
C ILE A 203 13.03 10.31 -0.61
N LEU A 204 12.91 9.05 -1.02
CA LEU A 204 11.92 8.63 -1.99
C LEU A 204 10.86 7.74 -1.32
N VAL A 205 9.59 8.16 -1.42
CA VAL A 205 8.44 7.42 -0.88
C VAL A 205 7.63 6.84 -2.03
N ASN A 206 7.48 5.52 -2.09
CA ASN A 206 6.65 4.85 -3.06
C ASN A 206 5.25 4.58 -2.50
N LEU A 207 4.24 5.22 -3.13
CA LEU A 207 2.80 5.07 -2.86
C LEU A 207 2.00 4.84 -4.16
N LEU A 208 2.67 4.29 -5.18
CA LEU A 208 2.04 3.96 -6.46
C LEU A 208 1.12 2.74 -6.34
N PRO A 209 0.06 2.64 -7.16
CA PRO A 209 -0.65 1.38 -7.36
C PRO A 209 0.25 0.41 -8.14
N LEU A 210 0.17 -0.89 -7.81
CA LEU A 210 0.83 -1.94 -8.58
C LEU A 210 0.02 -2.22 -9.84
N THR A 211 0.62 -1.94 -10.97
CA THR A 211 0.08 -2.19 -12.32
C THR A 211 1.17 -2.83 -13.18
N PRO A 212 0.86 -3.36 -14.37
CA PRO A 212 1.90 -3.87 -15.27
C PRO A 212 3.01 -2.85 -15.57
N GLU A 213 2.66 -1.54 -15.63
CA GLU A 213 3.62 -0.47 -15.91
C GLU A 213 4.49 -0.08 -14.72
N THR A 214 4.07 -0.40 -13.49
CA THR A 214 4.80 -0.07 -12.26
C THR A 214 5.45 -1.29 -11.61
N SER A 215 5.16 -2.49 -12.11
CA SER A 215 5.82 -3.73 -11.68
C SER A 215 7.30 -3.68 -12.04
N GLY A 216 8.20 -3.94 -11.06
CA GLY A 216 9.65 -3.88 -11.23
C GLY A 216 10.19 -2.50 -11.62
N LEU A 217 9.44 -1.44 -11.37
CA LEU A 217 9.85 -0.06 -11.70
C LEU A 217 11.11 0.35 -10.93
N VAL A 218 11.21 -0.06 -9.66
CA VAL A 218 12.35 0.25 -8.79
C VAL A 218 13.43 -0.81 -9.02
N ASN A 219 14.19 -0.63 -10.08
CA ASN A 219 15.32 -1.45 -10.51
C ASN A 219 16.63 -0.66 -10.43
N ALA A 220 17.75 -1.26 -10.85
CA ALA A 220 19.08 -0.66 -10.79
C ALA A 220 19.17 0.68 -11.54
N ASP A 221 18.60 0.78 -12.76
CA ASP A 221 18.59 2.02 -13.54
C ASP A 221 17.81 3.13 -12.83
N PHE A 222 16.63 2.80 -12.30
CA PHE A 222 15.81 3.73 -11.51
C PHE A 222 16.56 4.24 -10.29
N LEU A 223 17.16 3.34 -9.49
CA LEU A 223 17.90 3.67 -8.28
C LEU A 223 19.16 4.50 -8.57
N ALA A 224 19.80 4.30 -9.74
CA ALA A 224 20.94 5.09 -10.16
C ALA A 224 20.62 6.57 -10.40
N HIS A 225 19.36 6.95 -10.58
CA HIS A 225 18.96 8.35 -10.74
C HIS A 225 18.77 9.11 -9.42
N LEU A 226 18.65 8.41 -8.29
CA LEU A 226 18.55 9.06 -6.98
C LEU A 226 19.88 9.74 -6.59
N PRO A 227 19.90 10.75 -5.74
CA PRO A 227 21.12 11.27 -5.13
C PRO A 227 21.88 10.17 -4.39
N PRO A 228 23.24 10.21 -4.35
CA PRO A 228 24.01 9.31 -3.52
C PRO A 228 23.59 9.40 -2.06
N GLY A 229 23.38 8.25 -1.41
CA GLY A 229 22.95 8.18 -0.02
C GLY A 229 21.46 8.46 0.21
N ALA A 230 20.65 8.51 -0.86
CA ALA A 230 19.19 8.64 -0.73
C ALA A 230 18.57 7.52 0.11
N PHE A 231 17.46 7.83 0.76
CA PHE A 231 16.68 6.87 1.56
C PHE A 231 15.40 6.48 0.83
N PHE A 232 15.15 5.19 0.73
CA PHE A 232 13.96 4.66 0.03
C PHE A 232 12.93 4.13 1.02
N ILE A 233 11.66 4.56 0.87
CA ILE A 233 10.52 4.09 1.67
C ILE A 233 9.52 3.43 0.74
N ASN A 234 9.32 2.12 0.87
CA ASN A 234 8.29 1.41 0.14
C ASN A 234 7.13 1.01 1.07
N VAL A 235 6.02 1.72 0.93
CA VAL A 235 4.77 1.47 1.67
C VAL A 235 3.60 1.20 0.69
N ALA A 236 3.93 0.82 -0.54
CA ALA A 236 2.96 0.52 -1.60
C ALA A 236 2.79 -0.99 -1.80
N ARG A 237 3.65 -1.63 -2.61
CA ARG A 237 3.68 -3.09 -2.85
C ARG A 237 5.12 -3.56 -3.08
N GLY A 238 5.42 -4.80 -2.66
CA GLY A 238 6.72 -5.43 -2.93
C GLY A 238 7.02 -5.55 -4.41
N GLY A 239 6.03 -5.90 -5.23
CA GLY A 239 6.19 -6.07 -6.68
C GLY A 239 6.64 -4.82 -7.46
N HIS A 240 6.77 -3.65 -6.84
CA HIS A 240 7.41 -2.48 -7.44
C HIS A 240 8.94 -2.61 -7.50
N VAL A 241 9.54 -3.39 -6.60
CA VAL A 241 10.99 -3.44 -6.38
C VAL A 241 11.58 -4.69 -7.02
N VAL A 242 12.75 -4.56 -7.61
CA VAL A 242 13.63 -5.69 -7.94
C VAL A 242 14.58 -5.86 -6.76
N ASP A 243 14.36 -6.89 -5.94
CA ASP A 243 15.02 -7.05 -4.64
C ASP A 243 16.54 -7.12 -4.75
N GLU A 244 17.07 -7.82 -5.77
CA GLU A 244 18.52 -7.92 -6.04
C GLU A 244 19.14 -6.55 -6.38
N ASP A 245 18.43 -5.73 -7.15
CA ASP A 245 18.89 -4.39 -7.53
C ASP A 245 18.89 -3.45 -6.31
N LEU A 246 17.88 -3.57 -5.45
CA LEU A 246 17.82 -2.80 -4.20
C LEU A 246 18.96 -3.18 -3.26
N LEU A 247 19.22 -4.48 -3.08
CA LEU A 247 20.35 -4.98 -2.28
C LEU A 247 21.68 -4.46 -2.85
N GLY A 248 21.90 -4.56 -4.16
CA GLY A 248 23.11 -4.04 -4.80
C GLY A 248 23.30 -2.53 -4.60
N ALA A 249 22.21 -1.75 -4.63
CA ALA A 249 22.28 -0.30 -4.37
C ALA A 249 22.59 0.02 -2.90
N LEU A 250 22.11 -0.79 -1.97
CA LEU A 250 22.41 -0.66 -0.54
C LEU A 250 23.86 -1.08 -0.24
N ASP A 251 24.31 -2.24 -0.75
CA ASP A 251 25.65 -2.77 -0.55
C ASP A 251 26.73 -1.81 -1.08
N SER A 252 26.49 -1.25 -2.27
CA SER A 252 27.41 -0.27 -2.87
C SER A 252 27.40 1.11 -2.16
N GLY A 253 26.47 1.35 -1.24
CA GLY A 253 26.27 2.66 -0.61
C GLY A 253 25.60 3.69 -1.51
N ARG A 254 25.09 3.29 -2.69
CA ARG A 254 24.29 4.15 -3.56
C ARG A 254 23.04 4.65 -2.85
N LEU A 255 22.38 3.75 -2.10
CA LEU A 255 21.34 4.10 -1.13
C LEU A 255 21.91 4.15 0.28
N GLY A 256 21.53 5.17 1.05
CA GLY A 256 21.84 5.30 2.46
C GLY A 256 21.07 4.32 3.35
N GLY A 257 19.92 3.85 2.88
CA GLY A 257 19.08 2.88 3.55
C GLY A 257 17.72 2.73 2.90
N ALA A 258 16.94 1.77 3.38
CA ALA A 258 15.56 1.55 2.95
C ALA A 258 14.66 1.16 4.12
N LEU A 259 13.40 1.62 4.07
CA LEU A 259 12.31 1.09 4.87
C LEU A 259 11.35 0.36 3.94
N LEU A 260 11.09 -0.90 4.23
CA LEU A 260 10.21 -1.76 3.45
C LEU A 260 9.08 -2.26 4.36
N ASP A 261 7.85 -1.82 4.06
CA ASP A 261 6.62 -2.28 4.76
C ASP A 261 5.90 -3.38 3.97
N VAL A 262 6.35 -3.64 2.72
CA VAL A 262 5.70 -4.55 1.78
C VAL A 262 6.72 -5.37 1.00
N PHE A 263 6.35 -6.62 0.65
CA PHE A 263 7.26 -7.60 0.04
C PHE A 263 6.57 -8.38 -1.07
N HIS A 264 7.35 -9.09 -1.89
CA HIS A 264 6.82 -9.99 -2.93
C HIS A 264 6.02 -11.14 -2.32
N GLU A 265 6.55 -11.72 -1.25
CA GLU A 265 5.90 -12.75 -0.45
C GLU A 265 5.66 -12.23 0.97
N GLU A 266 4.44 -12.35 1.47
CA GLU A 266 4.04 -11.91 2.80
C GLU A 266 3.28 -13.04 3.52
N PRO A 267 3.77 -13.46 4.72
CA PRO A 267 4.92 -12.94 5.49
C PRO A 267 6.26 -13.10 4.76
N LEU A 268 7.18 -12.15 4.98
CA LEU A 268 8.54 -12.20 4.43
C LEU A 268 9.23 -13.50 4.91
N PRO A 269 9.76 -14.35 3.99
CA PRO A 269 10.43 -15.59 4.36
C PRO A 269 11.58 -15.35 5.35
N GLU A 270 11.73 -16.25 6.33
CA GLU A 270 12.73 -16.12 7.42
C GLU A 270 14.19 -16.06 6.89
N VAL A 271 14.43 -16.64 5.72
CA VAL A 271 15.77 -16.65 5.10
C VAL A 271 16.01 -15.46 4.15
N HIS A 272 15.06 -14.52 4.06
CA HIS A 272 15.19 -13.40 3.13
C HIS A 272 16.33 -12.46 3.54
N PRO A 273 17.21 -12.02 2.60
CA PRO A 273 18.39 -11.22 2.93
C PRO A 273 18.07 -9.86 3.57
N PHE A 274 16.88 -9.31 3.37
CA PHE A 274 16.47 -8.06 4.02
C PHE A 274 16.49 -8.13 5.56
N TRP A 275 16.27 -9.29 6.16
CA TRP A 275 16.30 -9.44 7.63
C TRP A 275 17.67 -9.13 8.25
N GLY A 276 18.75 -9.50 7.56
CA GLY A 276 20.11 -9.32 8.04
C GLY A 276 20.80 -8.06 7.54
N HIS A 277 20.16 -7.28 6.69
CA HIS A 277 20.80 -6.12 6.07
C HIS A 277 20.74 -4.87 6.98
N GLU A 278 21.88 -4.37 7.43
CA GLU A 278 22.00 -3.28 8.40
C GLU A 278 21.31 -1.97 7.99
N ARG A 279 21.17 -1.72 6.68
CA ARG A 279 20.53 -0.51 6.12
C ARG A 279 19.08 -0.71 5.73
N VAL A 280 18.47 -1.86 6.07
CA VAL A 280 17.07 -2.16 5.79
C VAL A 280 16.28 -2.21 7.08
N LEU A 281 15.24 -1.41 7.18
CA LEU A 281 14.21 -1.55 8.20
C LEU A 281 13.02 -2.30 7.60
N VAL A 282 12.73 -3.49 8.14
CA VAL A 282 11.59 -4.31 7.77
C VAL A 282 10.41 -3.99 8.68
N ALA A 283 9.27 -3.62 8.10
CA ALA A 283 7.99 -3.50 8.79
C ALA A 283 6.98 -4.49 8.18
N PRO A 284 6.10 -5.11 8.98
CA PRO A 284 5.29 -6.23 8.51
C PRO A 284 3.92 -5.79 7.97
N HIS A 285 3.90 -4.92 6.94
CA HIS A 285 2.71 -4.39 6.26
C HIS A 285 1.72 -3.70 7.22
N VAL A 286 2.25 -2.75 8.01
CA VAL A 286 1.53 -2.07 9.11
C VAL A 286 1.41 -0.56 8.95
N ALA A 287 1.98 0.02 7.88
CA ALA A 287 1.99 1.47 7.66
C ALA A 287 0.59 2.09 7.68
N ALA A 288 -0.42 1.35 7.18
CA ALA A 288 -1.81 1.81 7.18
C ALA A 288 -2.79 0.66 7.32
N VAL A 289 -3.11 0.29 8.54
CA VAL A 289 -4.13 -0.72 8.83
C VAL A 289 -5.53 -0.10 8.73
N THR A 290 -6.41 -0.73 7.95
CA THR A 290 -7.82 -0.31 7.80
C THR A 290 -8.57 -0.45 9.12
N SER A 291 -9.30 0.59 9.54
CA SER A 291 -10.22 0.48 10.68
C SER A 291 -11.35 -0.50 10.35
N THR A 292 -11.55 -1.49 11.22
CA THR A 292 -12.63 -2.46 11.06
C THR A 292 -14.01 -1.79 11.03
N GLU A 293 -14.19 -0.73 11.80
CA GLU A 293 -15.48 0.01 11.89
C GLU A 293 -15.75 0.77 10.59
N THR A 294 -14.75 1.53 10.10
CA THR A 294 -14.88 2.25 8.82
C THR A 294 -15.09 1.31 7.65
N ALA A 295 -14.33 0.19 7.61
CA ALA A 295 -14.51 -0.82 6.57
C ALA A 295 -15.90 -1.46 6.62
N LEU A 296 -16.37 -1.84 7.82
CA LEU A 296 -17.70 -2.46 8.00
C LEU A 296 -18.81 -1.55 7.49
N ALA A 297 -18.79 -0.27 7.85
CA ALA A 297 -19.81 0.69 7.41
C ALA A 297 -19.86 0.80 5.87
N GLN A 298 -18.70 0.93 5.19
CA GLN A 298 -18.63 1.03 3.74
C GLN A 298 -19.03 -0.27 3.04
N ILE A 299 -18.60 -1.42 3.56
CA ILE A 299 -18.97 -2.73 3.02
C ILE A 299 -20.48 -2.93 3.11
N VAL A 300 -21.10 -2.63 4.26
CA VAL A 300 -22.55 -2.77 4.46
C VAL A 300 -23.34 -1.85 3.53
N ASP A 301 -22.90 -0.59 3.34
CA ASP A 301 -23.57 0.32 2.41
C ASP A 301 -23.47 -0.18 0.95
N ASN A 302 -22.28 -0.57 0.49
CA ASN A 302 -22.08 -1.09 -0.85
C ASN A 302 -22.81 -2.43 -1.09
N MET A 303 -22.84 -3.30 -0.09
CA MET A 303 -23.62 -4.52 -0.12
C MET A 303 -25.12 -4.24 -0.32
N ARG A 304 -25.69 -3.32 0.48
CA ARG A 304 -27.10 -2.90 0.34
C ARG A 304 -27.37 -2.29 -1.02
N ARG A 305 -26.51 -1.38 -1.50
CA ARG A 305 -26.61 -0.78 -2.84
C ARG A 305 -26.65 -1.84 -3.94
N THR A 306 -25.79 -2.85 -3.85
CA THR A 306 -25.78 -3.95 -4.83
C THR A 306 -27.08 -4.75 -4.80
N LEU A 307 -27.60 -5.08 -3.60
CA LEU A 307 -28.86 -5.82 -3.43
C LEU A 307 -30.06 -5.03 -3.97
N GLU A 308 -30.05 -3.71 -3.83
CA GLU A 308 -31.09 -2.79 -4.28
C GLU A 308 -30.92 -2.32 -5.74
N GLY A 309 -29.87 -2.75 -6.44
CA GLY A 309 -29.56 -2.32 -7.80
C GLY A 309 -29.09 -0.86 -7.92
N ARG A 310 -28.58 -0.28 -6.82
CA ARG A 310 -28.01 1.07 -6.79
C ARG A 310 -26.51 1.06 -7.07
N PRO A 311 -25.93 2.12 -7.64
CA PRO A 311 -24.48 2.22 -7.83
C PRO A 311 -23.71 2.12 -6.51
N MET A 312 -22.63 1.36 -6.49
CA MET A 312 -21.70 1.29 -5.35
C MET A 312 -20.89 2.59 -5.22
N LEU A 313 -20.39 2.86 -4.02
CA LEU A 313 -19.46 3.96 -3.72
C LEU A 313 -18.00 3.49 -3.84
N ASN A 314 -17.09 4.44 -3.99
CA ASN A 314 -15.63 4.20 -4.04
C ASN A 314 -15.24 3.19 -5.13
N LEU A 315 -15.82 3.35 -6.31
CA LEU A 315 -15.55 2.50 -7.46
C LEU A 315 -14.09 2.66 -7.92
N VAL A 316 -13.53 1.55 -8.32
CA VAL A 316 -12.20 1.44 -8.94
C VAL A 316 -12.35 1.60 -10.45
N ASP A 317 -11.46 2.36 -11.07
CA ASP A 317 -11.26 2.33 -12.51
C ASP A 317 -10.49 1.04 -12.87
N VAL A 318 -11.23 -0.01 -13.22
CA VAL A 318 -10.63 -1.33 -13.50
C VAL A 318 -9.66 -1.27 -14.68
N ALA A 319 -9.88 -0.38 -15.66
CA ALA A 319 -8.97 -0.21 -16.79
C ALA A 319 -7.64 0.46 -16.36
N ALA A 320 -7.68 1.34 -15.37
CA ALA A 320 -6.50 1.95 -14.79
C ALA A 320 -5.83 1.09 -13.71
N GLY A 321 -6.54 0.07 -13.17
CA GLY A 321 -6.04 -0.84 -12.13
C GLY A 321 -6.11 -0.28 -10.70
N TYR A 322 -6.80 0.87 -10.47
CA TYR A 322 -6.88 1.51 -9.14
C TYR A 322 -8.05 2.48 -8.99
#